data_5e66479d1a4fcd41725cd08786a5342e
#
_entry.id   5e66479d1a4fcd41725cd08786a5342e
#
_cell.length_a   1.000
_cell.length_b   1.000
_cell.length_c   1.000
_cell.angle_alpha   90.00
_cell.angle_beta   90.00
_cell.angle_gamma   90.00
#
_symmetry.space_group_name_H-M   'P 1'
#
loop_
_entity.id
_entity.type
_entity.pdbx_description
1 polymer ?
#
loop_
_entity_poly.entity_id
_entity_poly.type
_entity_poly.pdbx_seq_one_letter_code
_entity_poly.pdbx_strand_id
1 'polypeptide(L)'
;MFIVSGSTMPSPFLNNVLDDLQAKSADIVLAALIASDGMVVASSLPDHQNRERIGTIAAAILALGARATHELDCGKLQQMMVGGKHGNLLIMPAGPETMLVTAIRINANLDFVIKDVSRAAQEAERLLC
;
A
#
# COMPACT_ATOMS: atom_id res chain seq x y z
N MET A 1 -23.59 5.77 -8.29
CA MET A 1 -23.18 5.65 -7.78
C MET A 1 -22.91 5.26 -7.51
N PHE A 2 -22.71 5.24 -7.45
CA PHE A 2 -22.25 4.99 -6.90
C PHE A 2 -21.68 4.63 -6.59
N ILE A 3 -21.48 4.69 -6.82
CA ILE A 3 -20.91 4.30 -6.27
C ILE A 3 -20.37 4.12 -5.95
N VAL A 4 -20.04 4.44 -6.46
CA VAL A 4 -19.50 4.23 -5.99
C VAL A 4 -19.43 3.98 -5.10
N SER A 5 -19.52 4.18 -5.43
CA SER A 5 -19.88 3.84 -4.24
C SER A 5 -19.13 2.91 -3.35
N GLY A 6 -19.09 1.79 -3.55
CA GLY A 6 -18.39 0.83 -2.72
C GLY A 6 -16.95 1.19 -2.45
N SER A 7 -16.30 1.80 -3.42
CA SER A 7 -14.90 2.15 -3.31
C SER A 7 -14.63 3.22 -2.25
N THR A 8 -15.64 3.97 -1.84
CA THR A 8 -15.49 5.01 -0.82
C THR A 8 -15.85 4.53 0.57
N MET A 9 -16.41 3.33 0.68
CA MET A 9 -16.83 2.75 1.95
C MET A 9 -15.71 1.94 2.57
N PRO A 10 -15.33 2.22 3.83
CA PRO A 10 -14.37 1.35 4.50
C PRO A 10 -14.91 -0.06 4.60
N SER A 11 -14.07 -1.04 4.31
CA SER A 11 -14.43 -2.44 4.46
C SER A 11 -13.78 -2.99 5.74
N PRO A 12 -14.58 -3.59 6.63
CA PRO A 12 -13.98 -4.24 7.80
C PRO A 12 -12.99 -5.32 7.42
N PHE A 13 -13.21 -6.00 6.29
CA PHE A 13 -12.30 -7.05 5.83
C PHE A 13 -10.95 -6.49 5.41
N LEU A 14 -10.95 -5.33 4.76
CA LEU A 14 -9.71 -4.68 4.37
C LEU A 14 -8.94 -4.18 5.59
N ASN A 15 -9.63 -3.62 6.58
CA ASN A 15 -8.98 -3.22 7.82
C ASN A 15 -8.36 -4.42 8.53
N ASN A 16 -9.04 -5.57 8.50
CA ASN A 16 -8.50 -6.80 9.09
C ASN A 16 -7.21 -7.24 8.40
N VAL A 17 -7.13 -7.10 7.08
CA VAL A 17 -5.89 -7.42 6.34
C VAL A 17 -4.73 -6.59 6.88
N LEU A 18 -4.95 -5.29 7.07
CA LEU A 18 -3.92 -4.39 7.59
C LEU A 18 -3.55 -4.70 9.03
N ASP A 19 -4.55 -4.98 9.87
CA ASP A 19 -4.32 -5.30 11.27
C ASP A 19 -3.55 -6.61 11.40
N ASP A 20 -3.90 -7.63 10.61
CA ASP A 20 -3.20 -8.90 10.61
C ASP A 20 -1.75 -8.73 10.16
N LEU A 21 -1.53 -7.92 9.14
CA LEU A 21 -0.19 -7.64 8.65
C LEU A 21 0.67 -7.04 9.75
N GLN A 22 0.17 -6.03 10.44
CA GLN A 22 0.92 -5.37 11.50
C GLN A 22 1.08 -6.24 12.72
N ALA A 23 0.13 -7.15 12.98
CA ALA A 23 0.25 -8.11 14.08
C ALA A 23 1.36 -9.14 13.79
N LYS A 24 1.52 -9.54 12.52
CA LYS A 24 2.54 -10.51 12.14
C LYS A 24 3.93 -9.91 12.01
N SER A 25 4.01 -8.63 11.70
CA SER A 25 5.29 -7.97 11.49
C SER A 25 5.36 -6.67 12.28
N ALA A 26 6.06 -6.73 13.42
CA ALA A 26 6.25 -5.56 14.26
C ALA A 26 7.09 -4.47 13.59
N ASP A 27 7.79 -4.81 12.52
CA ASP A 27 8.62 -3.87 11.77
C ASP A 27 7.80 -2.97 10.86
N ILE A 28 6.53 -3.30 10.63
CA ILE A 28 5.62 -2.47 9.82
C ILE A 28 4.91 -1.52 10.78
N VAL A 29 5.25 -0.24 10.68
CA VAL A 29 4.71 0.78 11.59
C VAL A 29 3.48 1.47 11.03
N LEU A 30 3.21 1.31 9.75
CA LEU A 30 2.07 1.91 9.08
C LEU A 30 1.69 1.04 7.88
N ALA A 31 0.40 0.86 7.65
CA ALA A 31 -0.10 0.18 6.47
C ALA A 31 -1.37 0.88 5.98
N ALA A 32 -1.48 1.05 4.67
CA ALA A 32 -2.63 1.69 4.06
C ALA A 32 -2.89 1.09 2.69
N LEU A 33 -4.17 0.92 2.35
CA LEU A 33 -4.60 0.56 1.01
C LEU A 33 -5.10 1.83 0.34
N ILE A 34 -4.53 2.17 -0.80
CA ILE A 34 -4.75 3.44 -1.47
C ILE A 34 -5.07 3.16 -2.93
N ALA A 35 -6.16 3.77 -3.41
CA ALA A 35 -6.54 3.67 -4.81
C ALA A 35 -5.59 4.50 -5.68
N SER A 36 -5.56 4.19 -6.97
CA SER A 36 -4.63 4.85 -7.91
C SER A 36 -4.89 6.36 -8.03
N ASP A 37 -6.07 6.83 -7.66
CA ASP A 37 -6.39 8.26 -7.64
C ASP A 37 -6.00 8.95 -6.32
N GLY A 38 -5.40 8.21 -5.39
CA GLY A 38 -4.96 8.75 -4.12
C GLY A 38 -5.95 8.60 -2.98
N MET A 39 -7.15 8.06 -3.25
CA MET A 39 -8.15 7.85 -2.21
C MET A 39 -7.73 6.72 -1.27
N VAL A 40 -7.76 6.98 0.02
CA VAL A 40 -7.42 5.97 1.02
C VAL A 40 -8.62 5.06 1.23
N VAL A 41 -8.44 3.78 0.93
CA VAL A 41 -9.51 2.76 1.05
C VAL A 41 -9.55 2.19 2.46
N ALA A 42 -8.38 1.96 3.05
CA ALA A 42 -8.25 1.49 4.42
C ALA A 42 -6.89 1.93 4.94
N SER A 43 -6.78 2.19 6.24
CA SER A 43 -5.54 2.71 6.80
C SER A 43 -5.44 2.43 8.29
N SER A 44 -4.24 2.18 8.75
CA SER A 44 -3.93 2.14 10.18
C SER A 44 -3.64 3.53 10.75
N LEU A 45 -3.62 4.57 9.91
CA LEU A 45 -3.40 5.94 10.35
C LEU A 45 -4.67 6.52 10.99
N PRO A 46 -4.57 7.10 12.18
CA PRO A 46 -5.73 7.68 12.83
C PRO A 46 -6.11 9.07 12.32
N ASP A 47 -5.19 9.78 11.67
CA ASP A 47 -5.36 11.19 11.31
C ASP A 47 -5.81 11.34 9.86
N HIS A 48 -6.98 11.93 9.63
CA HIS A 48 -7.54 12.17 8.31
C HIS A 48 -6.65 13.02 7.41
N GLN A 49 -6.06 14.06 7.95
CA GLN A 49 -5.20 14.95 7.16
C GLN A 49 -3.99 14.22 6.63
N ASN A 50 -3.38 13.40 7.47
CA ASN A 50 -2.23 12.60 7.07
C ASN A 50 -2.61 11.52 6.07
N ARG A 51 -3.82 10.96 6.18
CA ARG A 51 -4.31 9.98 5.19
C ARG A 51 -4.38 10.58 3.80
N GLU A 52 -4.97 11.75 3.66
CA GLU A 52 -5.11 12.39 2.36
C GLU A 52 -3.74 12.72 1.75
N ARG A 53 -2.85 13.25 2.58
CA ARG A 53 -1.50 13.61 2.15
C ARG A 53 -0.74 12.38 1.67
N ILE A 54 -0.78 11.32 2.44
CA ILE A 54 -0.09 10.08 2.10
C ILE A 54 -0.68 9.46 0.84
N GLY A 55 -2.01 9.49 0.70
CA GLY A 55 -2.67 9.00 -0.51
C GLY A 55 -2.20 9.72 -1.75
N THR A 56 -2.15 11.03 -1.71
CA THR A 56 -1.71 11.84 -2.85
C THR A 56 -0.25 11.54 -3.22
N ILE A 57 0.61 11.48 -2.21
CA ILE A 57 2.03 11.20 -2.42
C ILE A 57 2.23 9.80 -2.99
N ALA A 58 1.56 8.81 -2.42
CA ALA A 58 1.69 7.44 -2.85
C ALA A 58 1.21 7.23 -4.28
N ALA A 59 0.10 7.87 -4.64
CA ALA A 59 -0.41 7.79 -6.01
C ALA A 59 0.59 8.37 -7.01
N ALA A 60 1.23 9.48 -6.67
CA ALA A 60 2.24 10.10 -7.53
C ALA A 60 3.47 9.20 -7.69
N ILE A 61 3.93 8.60 -6.59
CA ILE A 61 5.07 7.70 -6.63
C ILE A 61 4.75 6.46 -7.46
N LEU A 62 3.56 5.89 -7.27
CA LEU A 62 3.16 4.72 -8.04
C LEU A 62 3.13 5.01 -9.53
N ALA A 63 2.57 6.15 -9.93
CA ALA A 63 2.48 6.53 -11.34
C ALA A 63 3.88 6.66 -11.95
N LEU A 64 4.81 7.28 -11.22
CA LEU A 64 6.18 7.44 -11.70
C LEU A 64 6.90 6.10 -11.77
N GLY A 65 6.73 5.24 -10.78
CA GLY A 65 7.34 3.91 -10.79
C GLY A 65 6.83 3.05 -11.93
N ALA A 66 5.52 3.05 -12.15
CA ALA A 66 4.92 2.31 -13.25
C ALA A 66 5.41 2.79 -14.60
N ARG A 67 5.54 4.11 -14.76
CA ARG A 67 6.07 4.67 -15.99
C ARG A 67 7.54 4.31 -16.19
N ALA A 68 8.33 4.35 -15.12
CA ALA A 68 9.74 4.00 -15.20
C ALA A 68 9.96 2.55 -15.63
N THR A 69 9.22 1.61 -15.04
CA THR A 69 9.34 0.20 -15.41
C THR A 69 8.88 -0.05 -16.85
N HIS A 70 7.90 0.70 -17.30
CA HIS A 70 7.42 0.60 -18.68
C HIS A 70 8.47 1.18 -19.66
N GLU A 71 8.95 2.38 -19.41
CA GLU A 71 9.90 3.05 -20.31
C GLU A 71 11.23 2.33 -20.42
N LEU A 72 11.65 1.65 -19.37
CA LEU A 72 12.93 0.95 -19.34
C LEU A 72 12.79 -0.55 -19.65
N ASP A 73 11.62 -0.96 -20.14
CA ASP A 73 11.33 -2.34 -20.53
C ASP A 73 11.52 -3.34 -19.38
N CYS A 74 11.24 -2.91 -18.15
CA CYS A 74 11.31 -3.78 -16.99
C CYS A 74 10.02 -4.57 -16.74
N GLY A 75 8.97 -4.28 -17.53
CA GLY A 75 7.68 -4.92 -17.38
C GLY A 75 6.80 -4.25 -16.34
N LYS A 76 5.77 -4.97 -15.90
CA LYS A 76 4.79 -4.45 -14.97
C LYS A 76 5.43 -4.20 -13.60
N LEU A 77 5.11 -3.06 -12.99
CA LEU A 77 5.59 -2.71 -11.67
C LEU A 77 5.15 -3.75 -10.63
N GLN A 78 6.09 -4.28 -9.86
CA GLN A 78 5.80 -5.28 -8.84
C GLN A 78 5.97 -4.76 -7.43
N GLN A 79 6.92 -3.85 -7.23
CA GLN A 79 7.12 -3.23 -5.92
C GLN A 79 8.00 -2.01 -6.07
N MET A 80 7.89 -1.11 -5.10
CA MET A 80 8.76 0.06 -4.99
C MET A 80 9.24 0.19 -3.56
N MET A 81 10.53 0.49 -3.42
CA MET A 81 11.12 0.75 -2.11
C MET A 81 11.73 2.13 -2.13
N VAL A 82 11.35 2.97 -1.17
CA VAL A 82 11.93 4.30 -1.01
C VAL A 82 12.65 4.33 0.33
N GLY A 83 13.98 4.45 0.31
CA GLY A 83 14.76 4.43 1.52
C GLY A 83 14.91 5.80 2.14
N GLY A 84 14.57 5.92 3.41
CA GLY A 84 14.84 7.08 4.22
C GLY A 84 15.88 6.78 5.27
N LYS A 85 16.41 7.80 5.89
CA LYS A 85 17.42 7.64 6.93
C LYS A 85 16.88 6.89 8.14
N HIS A 86 15.58 7.05 8.42
CA HIS A 86 14.97 6.52 9.64
C HIS A 86 13.94 5.42 9.37
N GLY A 87 13.79 4.99 8.13
CA GLY A 87 12.85 3.94 7.76
C GLY A 87 12.69 3.86 6.27
N ASN A 88 11.98 2.83 5.82
CA ASN A 88 11.75 2.59 4.40
C ASN A 88 10.26 2.59 4.10
N LEU A 89 9.93 3.03 2.90
CA LEU A 89 8.58 2.94 2.37
C LEU A 89 8.55 1.81 1.35
N LEU A 90 7.63 0.87 1.52
CA LEU A 90 7.44 -0.23 0.58
C LEU A 90 6.04 -0.16 0.03
N ILE A 91 5.92 -0.10 -1.30
CA ILE A 91 4.65 -0.01 -2.00
C ILE A 91 4.52 -1.19 -2.94
N MET A 92 3.41 -1.90 -2.87
CA MET A 92 3.09 -3.01 -3.77
C MET A 92 1.71 -2.85 -4.36
N PRO A 93 1.52 -3.14 -5.66
CA PRO A 93 0.17 -3.21 -6.21
C PRO A 93 -0.67 -4.26 -5.49
N ALA A 94 -1.94 -3.95 -5.27
CA ALA A 94 -2.92 -4.83 -4.65
C ALA A 94 -4.17 -4.83 -5.53
N GLY A 95 -4.01 -5.30 -6.77
CA GLY A 95 -5.02 -5.24 -7.80
C GLY A 95 -4.72 -4.15 -8.81
N PRO A 96 -5.55 -4.02 -9.85
CA PRO A 96 -5.25 -3.11 -10.97
C PRO A 96 -5.36 -1.63 -10.60
N GLU A 97 -6.11 -1.28 -9.57
CA GLU A 97 -6.36 0.11 -9.24
C GLU A 97 -6.09 0.46 -7.79
N THR A 98 -5.41 -0.42 -7.06
CA THR A 98 -5.13 -0.23 -5.64
C THR A 98 -3.70 -0.64 -5.34
N MET A 99 -3.12 0.00 -4.33
CA MET A 99 -1.78 -0.33 -3.86
C MET A 99 -1.78 -0.46 -2.35
N LEU A 100 -0.88 -1.30 -1.86
CA LEU A 100 -0.61 -1.42 -0.42
C LEU A 100 0.66 -0.64 -0.12
N VAL A 101 0.54 0.37 0.73
CA VAL A 101 1.63 1.25 1.14
C VAL A 101 1.99 0.93 2.58
N THR A 102 3.26 0.64 2.83
CA THR A 102 3.74 0.34 4.18
C THR A 102 4.96 1.17 4.53
N ALA A 103 5.04 1.59 5.78
CA ALA A 103 6.26 2.19 6.32
C ALA A 103 6.92 1.15 7.23
N ILE A 104 8.22 0.95 7.03
CA ILE A 104 8.98 -0.13 7.63
C ILE A 104 10.07 0.46 8.50
N ARG A 105 10.21 -0.08 9.71
CA ARG A 105 11.23 0.33 10.65
C ARG A 105 12.63 0.14 10.08
N ILE A 106 13.54 1.05 10.41
CA ILE A 106 14.95 0.89 10.03
C ILE A 106 15.50 -0.39 10.66
N ASN A 107 16.42 -1.06 9.96
CA ASN A 107 17.06 -2.31 10.40
C ASN A 107 16.12 -3.51 10.45
N ALA A 108 14.93 -3.43 9.82
CA ALA A 108 14.04 -4.57 9.69
C ALA A 108 14.64 -5.61 8.75
N ASN A 109 14.23 -6.88 8.93
CA ASN A 109 14.58 -7.93 7.99
C ASN A 109 13.67 -7.81 6.77
N LEU A 110 14.17 -7.18 5.71
CA LEU A 110 13.35 -6.85 4.55
C LEU A 110 12.83 -8.08 3.81
N ASP A 111 13.58 -9.20 3.82
CA ASP A 111 13.11 -10.41 3.16
C ASP A 111 11.80 -10.91 3.76
N PHE A 112 11.71 -10.94 5.09
CA PHE A 112 10.48 -11.35 5.76
C PHE A 112 9.37 -10.32 5.57
N VAL A 113 9.70 -9.02 5.67
CA VAL A 113 8.70 -7.96 5.51
C VAL A 113 8.12 -7.99 4.10
N ILE A 114 8.95 -8.13 3.08
CA ILE A 114 8.47 -8.17 1.69
C ILE A 114 7.52 -9.35 1.49
N LYS A 115 7.82 -10.52 2.04
CA LYS A 115 6.93 -11.67 1.95
C LYS A 115 5.59 -11.40 2.64
N ASP A 116 5.62 -10.81 3.83
CA ASP A 116 4.40 -10.51 4.56
C ASP A 116 3.55 -9.48 3.82
N VAL A 117 4.19 -8.43 3.30
CA VAL A 117 3.49 -7.39 2.54
C VAL A 117 2.91 -7.95 1.25
N SER A 118 3.67 -8.80 0.55
CA SER A 118 3.19 -9.45 -0.68
C SER A 118 1.95 -10.29 -0.41
N ARG A 119 1.95 -11.05 0.68
CA ARG A 119 0.82 -11.88 1.06
C ARG A 119 -0.41 -11.02 1.38
N ALA A 120 -0.21 -9.93 2.11
CA ALA A 120 -1.29 -9.00 2.43
C ALA A 120 -1.84 -8.33 1.18
N ALA A 121 -0.97 -7.96 0.24
CA ALA A 121 -1.39 -7.35 -1.02
C ALA A 121 -2.26 -8.32 -1.83
N GLN A 122 -1.90 -9.59 -1.89
CA GLN A 122 -2.68 -10.61 -2.58
C GLN A 122 -4.04 -10.80 -1.91
N GLU A 123 -4.08 -10.81 -0.58
CA GLU A 123 -5.32 -10.94 0.17
C GLU A 123 -6.24 -9.75 -0.10
N ALA A 124 -5.69 -8.54 -0.07
CA ALA A 124 -6.46 -7.34 -0.37
C ALA A 124 -7.00 -7.36 -1.79
N GLU A 125 -6.21 -7.81 -2.75
CA GLU A 125 -6.64 -7.91 -4.14
C GLU A 125 -7.85 -8.84 -4.27
N ARG A 126 -7.85 -9.97 -3.59
CA ARG A 126 -8.98 -10.90 -3.60
C ARG A 126 -10.25 -10.26 -3.06
N LEU A 127 -10.12 -9.43 -2.03
CA LEU A 127 -11.27 -8.78 -1.41
C LEU A 127 -11.78 -7.60 -2.24
N LEU A 128 -10.91 -6.99 -3.05
CA LEU A 128 -11.26 -5.85 -3.88
C LEU A 128 -11.82 -6.24 -5.25
N CYS A 129 -11.55 -7.46 -5.68
CA CYS A 129 -12.01 -7.97 -7.00
C CYS A 129 -13.22 -8.93 -6.90
#